data_3ef25f2566f9825a520e4f5dec05bc2f
#
_entry.id   3ef25f2566f9825a520e4f5dec05bc2f
#
_cell.length_a   1.000
_cell.length_b   1.000
_cell.length_c   1.000
_cell.angle_alpha   90.00
_cell.angle_beta   90.00
_cell.angle_gamma   90.00
#
_symmetry.space_group_name_H-M   'P 1'
#
loop_
_entity.id
_entity.type
_entity.pdbx_description
1 polymer ?
#
loop_
_entity_poly.entity_id
_entity_poly.type
_entity_poly.pdbx_seq_one_letter_code
_entity_poly.pdbx_strand_id
1 'polypeptide(L)'
;MIRLNWKLNLISEIESSLTKPPVDLLNSEKKNFLRIKTSGEIDYDKQIYLYNLNEDGKPGFEVINPITINTKNYLLNRGWITFDKKNSLEINNLDEQNIIGVLKKQNKANIFKPKNDIEKNYWFTLNRDDVFSYTGKNFSEYIIYLDGNYQTPKPKKIDANISNNHKKYALTWFSLAISILLLYLYFRKKNY
;
A
#
# COMPACT_ATOMS: atom_id res chain seq x y z
N MET A 1 18.30 -4.04 20.86
CA MET A 1 17.13 -3.52 21.59
C MET A 1 16.57 -2.23 20.99
N ILE A 2 17.36 -1.20 20.70
CA ILE A 2 16.89 0.13 20.21
C ILE A 2 16.00 0.02 18.95
N ARG A 3 16.39 -0.76 17.94
CA ARG A 3 15.62 -0.93 16.70
C ARG A 3 14.27 -1.63 16.90
N LEU A 4 14.18 -2.58 17.84
CA LEU A 4 12.93 -3.28 18.13
C LEU A 4 11.92 -2.33 18.80
N ASN A 5 12.37 -1.58 19.81
CA ASN A 5 11.51 -0.63 20.53
C ASN A 5 11.00 0.49 19.58
N TRP A 6 11.88 1.03 18.74
CA TRP A 6 11.47 2.01 17.73
C TRP A 6 10.38 1.44 16.80
N LYS A 7 10.55 0.20 16.34
CA LYS A 7 9.58 -0.47 15.46
C LYS A 7 8.24 -0.72 16.15
N LEU A 8 8.26 -1.15 17.40
CA LEU A 8 7.03 -1.36 18.19
C LEU A 8 6.29 -0.04 18.44
N ASN A 9 7.01 1.03 18.74
CA ASN A 9 6.42 2.36 18.90
C ASN A 9 5.79 2.84 17.60
N LEU A 10 6.46 2.65 16.46
CA LEU A 10 5.92 3.02 15.14
C LEU A 10 4.64 2.22 14.81
N ILE A 11 4.62 0.93 15.09
CA ILE A 11 3.44 0.07 14.91
C ILE A 11 2.28 0.60 15.76
N SER A 12 2.52 0.85 17.05
CA SER A 12 1.51 1.37 17.97
C SER A 12 0.98 2.75 17.54
N GLU A 13 1.83 3.63 17.03
CA GLU A 13 1.43 4.93 16.51
C GLU A 13 0.53 4.80 15.28
N ILE A 14 0.88 3.91 14.34
CA ILE A 14 0.08 3.63 13.14
C ILE A 14 -1.28 3.04 13.53
N GLU A 15 -1.31 2.03 14.39
CA GLU A 15 -2.55 1.40 14.87
C GLU A 15 -3.45 2.42 15.58
N SER A 16 -2.87 3.23 16.45
CA SER A 16 -3.60 4.33 17.11
C SER A 16 -4.18 5.33 16.11
N SER A 17 -3.45 5.66 15.05
CA SER A 17 -3.93 6.59 14.01
C SER A 17 -5.09 6.00 13.20
N LEU A 18 -5.03 4.70 12.90
CA LEU A 18 -6.05 4.00 12.12
C LEU A 18 -7.35 3.75 12.91
N THR A 19 -7.29 3.67 14.23
CA THR A 19 -8.47 3.45 15.09
C THR A 19 -9.21 4.74 15.46
N LYS A 20 -8.56 5.91 15.29
CA LYS A 20 -9.20 7.21 15.57
C LYS A 20 -10.35 7.49 14.59
N PRO A 21 -11.36 8.27 15.02
CA PRO A 21 -12.39 8.75 14.09
C PRO A 21 -11.76 9.53 12.93
N PRO A 22 -12.35 9.47 11.73
CA PRO A 22 -11.84 10.20 10.59
C PRO A 22 -11.95 11.71 10.81
N VAL A 23 -10.93 12.45 10.42
CA VAL A 23 -10.88 13.90 10.48
C VAL A 23 -11.08 14.51 9.10
N ASP A 24 -11.55 15.74 9.04
CA ASP A 24 -11.71 16.44 7.75
C ASP A 24 -10.34 16.71 7.11
N LEU A 25 -10.19 16.27 5.86
CA LEU A 25 -8.96 16.42 5.09
C LEU A 25 -8.56 17.88 4.87
N LEU A 26 -9.55 18.78 4.72
CA LEU A 26 -9.29 20.19 4.40
C LEU A 26 -8.75 20.94 5.62
N ASN A 27 -9.19 20.57 6.81
CA ASN A 27 -8.87 21.24 8.07
C ASN A 27 -7.77 20.55 8.89
N SER A 28 -7.14 19.51 8.34
CA SER A 28 -6.15 18.70 9.07
C SER A 28 -4.76 18.80 8.47
N GLU A 29 -3.74 18.75 9.34
CA GLU A 29 -2.36 18.54 8.91
C GLU A 29 -2.20 17.15 8.32
N LYS A 30 -1.68 17.07 7.09
CA LYS A 30 -1.52 15.79 6.39
C LYS A 30 -0.38 14.98 6.98
N LYS A 31 -0.71 13.80 7.48
CA LYS A 31 0.23 12.84 8.04
C LYS A 31 0.03 11.47 7.41
N ASN A 32 1.10 10.68 7.39
CA ASN A 32 1.01 9.30 6.95
C ASN A 32 0.11 8.50 7.91
N PHE A 33 -0.74 7.64 7.37
CA PHE A 33 -1.73 6.84 8.10
C PHE A 33 -2.84 7.64 8.80
N LEU A 34 -3.04 8.90 8.43
CA LEU A 34 -4.16 9.69 8.95
C LEU A 34 -5.47 9.19 8.32
N ARG A 35 -6.45 8.84 9.17
CA ARG A 35 -7.80 8.49 8.72
C ARG A 35 -8.57 9.77 8.46
N ILE A 36 -9.10 9.92 7.25
CA ILE A 36 -9.76 11.15 6.80
C ILE A 36 -11.18 10.90 6.32
N LYS A 37 -11.99 11.96 6.40
CA LYS A 37 -13.26 12.07 5.72
C LYS A 37 -13.20 13.29 4.80
N THR A 38 -13.74 13.14 3.59
CA THR A 38 -13.76 14.21 2.59
C THR A 38 -14.89 14.01 1.59
N SER A 39 -15.14 15.04 0.78
CA SER A 39 -15.96 15.00 -0.43
C SER A 39 -15.12 15.44 -1.62
N GLY A 40 -15.42 14.98 -2.82
CA GLY A 40 -14.70 15.39 -4.02
C GLY A 40 -15.21 14.71 -5.27
N GLU A 41 -14.92 15.30 -6.40
CA GLU A 41 -15.29 14.81 -7.73
C GLU A 41 -14.29 13.78 -8.22
N ILE A 42 -14.75 12.57 -8.53
CA ILE A 42 -13.93 11.46 -9.01
C ILE A 42 -13.95 11.42 -10.54
N ASP A 43 -12.75 11.42 -11.12
CA ASP A 43 -12.56 11.25 -12.56
C ASP A 43 -12.46 9.75 -12.89
N TYR A 44 -13.57 9.16 -13.32
CA TYR A 44 -13.63 7.74 -13.69
C TYR A 44 -13.02 7.47 -15.06
N ASP A 45 -12.97 8.45 -15.97
CA ASP A 45 -12.42 8.30 -17.33
C ASP A 45 -10.90 8.17 -17.31
N LYS A 46 -10.27 8.71 -16.26
CA LYS A 46 -8.81 8.64 -16.02
C LYS A 46 -8.43 7.60 -15.00
N GLN A 47 -9.21 6.53 -14.89
CA GLN A 47 -8.91 5.40 -14.02
C GLN A 47 -7.59 4.72 -14.39
N ILE A 48 -6.77 4.40 -13.40
CA ILE A 48 -5.46 3.75 -13.51
C ILE A 48 -5.54 2.35 -12.93
N TYR A 49 -5.00 1.36 -13.64
CA TYR A 49 -4.86 -0.02 -13.16
C TYR A 49 -3.40 -0.31 -12.79
N LEU A 50 -3.10 -0.20 -11.50
CA LEU A 50 -1.76 -0.43 -10.95
C LEU A 50 -1.58 -1.90 -10.61
N TYR A 51 -0.68 -2.61 -11.32
CA TYR A 51 -0.36 -4.00 -11.03
C TYR A 51 0.15 -4.18 -9.60
N ASN A 52 -0.50 -5.05 -8.86
CA ASN A 52 -0.09 -5.41 -7.50
C ASN A 52 -0.61 -6.79 -7.10
N LEU A 53 0.07 -7.41 -6.13
CA LEU A 53 -0.40 -8.63 -5.51
C LEU A 53 -1.38 -8.28 -4.37
N ASN A 54 -2.40 -9.12 -4.18
CA ASN A 54 -3.25 -9.03 -2.99
C ASN A 54 -2.54 -9.63 -1.76
N GLU A 55 -3.24 -9.68 -0.62
CA GLU A 55 -2.73 -10.22 0.64
C GLU A 55 -2.39 -11.72 0.55
N ASP A 56 -3.06 -12.47 -0.34
CA ASP A 56 -2.81 -13.89 -0.60
C ASP A 56 -1.70 -14.12 -1.64
N GLY A 57 -1.06 -13.06 -2.15
CA GLY A 57 -0.05 -13.14 -3.20
C GLY A 57 -0.59 -13.34 -4.61
N LYS A 58 -1.91 -13.22 -4.82
CA LYS A 58 -2.53 -13.33 -6.15
C LYS A 58 -2.31 -12.06 -6.95
N PRO A 59 -1.92 -12.16 -8.23
CA PRO A 59 -1.72 -11.01 -9.09
C PRO A 59 -3.05 -10.38 -9.54
N GLY A 60 -3.06 -9.06 -9.66
CA GLY A 60 -4.21 -8.28 -10.11
C GLY A 60 -3.89 -6.80 -10.18
N PHE A 61 -4.89 -5.94 -10.04
CA PHE A 61 -4.75 -4.49 -10.13
C PHE A 61 -5.34 -3.76 -8.93
N GLU A 62 -4.63 -2.77 -8.43
CA GLU A 62 -5.23 -1.71 -7.62
C GLU A 62 -5.88 -0.70 -8.58
N VAL A 63 -7.13 -0.35 -8.32
CA VAL A 63 -7.92 0.61 -9.10
C VAL A 63 -7.75 1.98 -8.48
N ILE A 64 -7.18 2.90 -9.25
CA ILE A 64 -6.84 4.23 -8.77
C ILE A 64 -7.51 5.27 -9.66
N ASN A 65 -8.27 6.17 -9.07
CA ASN A 65 -8.91 7.27 -9.77
C ASN A 65 -8.34 8.62 -9.32
N PRO A 66 -8.18 9.58 -10.25
CA PRO A 66 -8.03 10.96 -9.87
C PRO A 66 -9.26 11.46 -9.10
N ILE A 67 -9.05 12.22 -8.06
CA ILE A 67 -10.11 12.90 -7.32
C ILE A 67 -9.73 14.35 -7.08
N THR A 68 -10.66 15.26 -7.36
CA THR A 68 -10.49 16.68 -7.08
C THR A 68 -11.27 17.04 -5.81
N ILE A 69 -10.53 17.50 -4.80
CA ILE A 69 -11.08 17.90 -3.51
C ILE A 69 -10.82 19.40 -3.36
N ASN A 70 -11.87 20.19 -3.42
CA ASN A 70 -11.77 21.65 -3.54
C ASN A 70 -10.94 22.02 -4.78
N THR A 71 -9.74 22.55 -4.62
CA THR A 71 -8.83 22.95 -5.72
C THR A 71 -7.60 22.04 -5.85
N LYS A 72 -7.53 20.97 -5.09
CA LYS A 72 -6.37 20.06 -5.03
C LYS A 72 -6.71 18.68 -5.57
N ASN A 73 -5.79 18.15 -6.38
CA ASN A 73 -5.96 16.80 -6.92
C ASN A 73 -5.22 15.78 -6.04
N TYR A 74 -5.89 14.64 -5.83
CA TYR A 74 -5.36 13.47 -5.14
C TYR A 74 -5.58 12.24 -6.00
N LEU A 75 -4.83 11.19 -5.73
CA LEU A 75 -5.12 9.85 -6.24
C LEU A 75 -5.92 9.09 -5.17
N LEU A 76 -7.06 8.53 -5.55
CA LEU A 76 -7.92 7.70 -4.71
C LEU A 76 -7.71 6.23 -5.10
N ASN A 77 -7.11 5.45 -4.23
CA ASN A 77 -7.02 4.00 -4.37
C ASN A 77 -8.32 3.37 -3.85
N ARG A 78 -9.13 2.86 -4.77
CA ARG A 78 -10.43 2.25 -4.48
C ARG A 78 -10.32 0.81 -3.98
N GLY A 79 -9.20 0.16 -4.23
CA GLY A 79 -8.97 -1.21 -3.84
C GLY A 79 -8.47 -2.09 -4.98
N TRP A 80 -8.46 -3.40 -4.73
CA TRP A 80 -7.89 -4.40 -5.61
C TRP A 80 -8.95 -5.21 -6.37
N ILE A 81 -8.62 -5.58 -7.62
CA ILE A 81 -9.41 -6.46 -8.49
C ILE A 81 -8.53 -7.52 -9.12
N THR A 82 -9.13 -8.63 -9.56
CA THR A 82 -8.49 -9.65 -10.39
C THR A 82 -8.33 -9.18 -11.84
N PHE A 83 -7.47 -9.82 -12.62
CA PHE A 83 -7.22 -9.46 -14.02
C PHE A 83 -8.46 -9.49 -14.91
N ASP A 84 -9.30 -10.51 -14.75
CA ASP A 84 -10.53 -10.70 -15.52
C ASP A 84 -11.53 -9.56 -15.34
N LYS A 85 -11.51 -8.92 -14.18
CA LYS A 85 -12.40 -7.79 -13.87
C LYS A 85 -11.96 -6.46 -14.46
N LYS A 86 -10.77 -6.35 -15.04
CA LYS A 86 -10.28 -5.09 -15.61
C LYS A 86 -11.22 -4.54 -16.68
N ASN A 87 -11.74 -5.40 -17.56
CA ASN A 87 -12.59 -4.98 -18.69
C ASN A 87 -14.09 -5.09 -18.40
N SER A 88 -14.46 -5.72 -17.29
CA SER A 88 -15.86 -5.93 -16.88
C SER A 88 -16.20 -5.18 -15.58
N LEU A 89 -15.33 -4.28 -15.13
CA LEU A 89 -15.58 -3.51 -13.93
C LEU A 89 -16.73 -2.56 -14.16
N GLU A 90 -17.89 -2.90 -13.61
CA GLU A 90 -18.96 -1.92 -13.46
C GLU A 90 -18.44 -0.77 -12.62
N ILE A 91 -18.52 0.43 -13.15
CA ILE A 91 -18.15 1.65 -12.43
C ILE A 91 -19.22 1.86 -11.37
N ASN A 92 -19.02 1.25 -10.20
CA ASN A 92 -19.85 1.54 -9.04
C ASN A 92 -19.48 2.95 -8.58
N ASN A 93 -20.38 3.90 -8.81
CA ASN A 93 -20.21 5.26 -8.32
C ASN A 93 -20.12 5.23 -6.81
N LEU A 94 -19.03 5.78 -6.29
CA LEU A 94 -18.89 6.01 -4.85
C LEU A 94 -19.79 7.18 -4.44
N ASP A 95 -20.17 7.20 -3.16
CA ASP A 95 -20.74 8.40 -2.57
C ASP A 95 -19.65 9.47 -2.45
N GLU A 96 -19.58 10.33 -3.46
CA GLU A 96 -18.59 11.41 -3.58
C GLU A 96 -18.70 12.45 -2.46
N GLN A 97 -19.84 12.49 -1.76
CA GLN A 97 -20.07 13.39 -0.63
C GLN A 97 -19.52 12.85 0.69
N ASN A 98 -19.21 11.55 0.75
CA ASN A 98 -18.82 10.91 2.01
C ASN A 98 -17.72 9.88 1.80
N ILE A 99 -16.55 10.31 1.35
CA ILE A 99 -15.39 9.46 1.15
C ILE A 99 -14.61 9.36 2.45
N ILE A 100 -14.50 8.15 2.98
CA ILE A 100 -13.64 7.83 4.12
C ILE A 100 -12.43 7.08 3.59
N GLY A 101 -11.25 7.48 4.04
CA GLY A 101 -10.01 6.83 3.60
C GLY A 101 -8.84 7.08 4.53
N VAL A 102 -7.72 6.47 4.21
CA VAL A 102 -6.45 6.60 4.92
C VAL A 102 -5.43 7.27 4.01
N LEU A 103 -4.82 8.34 4.47
CA LEU A 103 -3.72 9.00 3.75
C LEU A 103 -2.45 8.16 3.85
N LYS A 104 -1.81 7.93 2.72
CA LYS A 104 -0.51 7.30 2.66
C LYS A 104 0.40 8.08 1.72
N LYS A 105 1.56 8.46 2.21
CA LYS A 105 2.57 9.12 1.40
C LYS A 105 3.05 8.19 0.31
N GLN A 106 3.10 8.69 -0.93
CA GLN A 106 3.59 7.95 -2.07
C GLN A 106 5.07 7.61 -1.90
N ASN A 107 5.42 6.34 -2.07
CA ASN A 107 6.82 5.93 -2.08
C ASN A 107 7.50 6.43 -3.35
N LYS A 108 8.79 6.73 -3.26
CA LYS A 108 9.61 7.02 -4.45
C LYS A 108 9.52 5.84 -5.44
N ALA A 109 9.50 6.17 -6.72
CA ALA A 109 9.47 5.15 -7.77
C ALA A 109 10.69 4.21 -7.62
N ASN A 110 10.41 2.90 -7.68
CA ASN A 110 11.48 1.91 -7.66
C ASN A 110 12.03 1.74 -9.07
N ILE A 111 13.31 2.01 -9.26
CA ILE A 111 14.02 1.91 -10.55
C ILE A 111 14.05 0.48 -11.14
N PHE A 112 13.83 -0.54 -10.31
CA PHE A 112 13.78 -1.94 -10.74
C PHE A 112 12.40 -2.39 -11.25
N LYS A 113 11.37 -1.53 -11.17
CA LYS A 113 10.06 -1.86 -11.71
C LYS A 113 10.03 -1.66 -13.23
N PRO A 114 9.26 -2.47 -13.98
CA PRO A 114 9.04 -2.26 -15.40
C PRO A 114 8.47 -0.88 -15.69
N LYS A 115 8.63 -0.42 -16.94
CA LYS A 115 7.98 0.81 -17.43
C LYS A 115 6.47 0.60 -17.51
N ASN A 116 5.72 1.68 -17.29
CA ASN A 116 4.27 1.68 -17.47
C ASN A 116 3.90 1.55 -18.96
N ASP A 117 2.84 0.80 -19.27
CA ASP A 117 2.19 0.76 -20.57
C ASP A 117 0.93 1.62 -20.46
N ILE A 118 1.07 2.91 -20.76
CA ILE A 118 -0.01 3.91 -20.60
C ILE A 118 -1.14 3.65 -21.61
N GLU A 119 -0.82 3.20 -22.84
CA GLU A 119 -1.81 2.93 -23.89
C GLU A 119 -2.76 1.79 -23.49
N LYS A 120 -2.20 0.72 -22.91
CA LYS A 120 -2.99 -0.41 -22.39
C LYS A 120 -3.52 -0.19 -20.98
N ASN A 121 -3.25 0.98 -20.40
CA ASN A 121 -3.56 1.28 -19.00
C ASN A 121 -3.08 0.15 -18.05
N TYR A 122 -1.79 -0.19 -18.19
CA TYR A 122 -1.13 -1.21 -17.36
C TYR A 122 0.07 -0.58 -16.64
N TRP A 123 -0.10 -0.34 -15.34
CA TRP A 123 0.84 0.44 -14.55
C TRP A 123 1.59 -0.42 -13.57
N PHE A 124 2.89 -0.14 -13.39
CA PHE A 124 3.76 -0.75 -12.38
C PHE A 124 4.16 0.26 -11.31
N THR A 125 4.11 1.54 -11.64
CA THR A 125 4.45 2.64 -10.72
C THR A 125 3.55 3.83 -10.97
N LEU A 126 3.33 4.63 -9.92
CA LEU A 126 2.65 5.91 -10.01
C LEU A 126 3.69 7.05 -10.02
N ASN A 127 4.61 7.03 -10.98
CA ASN A 127 5.54 8.14 -11.09
C ASN A 127 4.83 9.41 -11.57
N ARG A 128 5.35 10.56 -11.16
CA ARG A 128 4.67 11.86 -11.37
C ARG A 128 4.52 12.19 -12.86
N ASP A 129 5.55 11.92 -13.66
CA ASP A 129 5.58 12.30 -15.07
C ASP A 129 4.58 11.49 -15.89
N ASP A 130 4.52 10.16 -15.69
CA ASP A 130 3.56 9.30 -16.37
C ASP A 130 2.13 9.63 -15.96
N VAL A 131 1.87 9.87 -14.66
CA VAL A 131 0.54 10.24 -14.17
C VAL A 131 0.13 11.59 -14.74
N PHE A 132 1.03 12.57 -14.80
CA PHE A 132 0.75 13.85 -15.45
C PHE A 132 0.46 13.69 -16.94
N SER A 133 1.29 12.91 -17.65
CA SER A 133 1.08 12.65 -19.09
C SER A 133 -0.29 12.01 -19.39
N TYR A 134 -0.76 11.12 -18.52
CA TYR A 134 -2.04 10.42 -18.68
C TYR A 134 -3.25 11.28 -18.29
N THR A 135 -3.13 12.05 -17.21
CA THR A 135 -4.27 12.78 -16.61
C THR A 135 -4.30 14.27 -16.93
N GLY A 136 -3.16 14.86 -17.30
CA GLY A 136 -2.99 16.31 -17.44
C GLY A 136 -2.97 17.08 -16.11
N LYS A 137 -2.95 16.40 -14.97
CA LYS A 137 -3.07 17.00 -13.64
C LYS A 137 -1.86 16.69 -12.74
N ASN A 138 -1.51 17.64 -11.88
CA ASN A 138 -0.55 17.39 -10.80
C ASN A 138 -1.29 16.96 -9.52
N PHE A 139 -0.72 15.99 -8.80
CA PHE A 139 -1.33 15.39 -7.62
C PHE A 139 -0.53 15.64 -6.36
N SER A 140 -1.22 15.58 -5.22
CA SER A 140 -0.60 15.56 -3.90
C SER A 140 0.37 14.38 -3.77
N GLU A 141 1.38 14.50 -2.92
CA GLU A 141 2.27 13.39 -2.56
C GLU A 141 1.57 12.31 -1.72
N TYR A 142 0.37 12.57 -1.24
CA TYR A 142 -0.46 11.62 -0.50
C TYR A 142 -1.51 11.01 -1.39
N ILE A 143 -1.61 9.68 -1.34
CA ILE A 143 -2.69 8.88 -1.95
C ILE A 143 -3.72 8.59 -0.87
N ILE A 144 -5.00 8.71 -1.21
CA ILE A 144 -6.12 8.33 -0.35
C ILE A 144 -6.42 6.85 -0.62
N TYR A 145 -6.30 6.01 0.38
CA TYR A 145 -6.76 4.61 0.30
C TYR A 145 -8.16 4.55 0.87
N LEU A 146 -9.12 4.15 0.03
CA LEU A 146 -10.52 4.04 0.42
C LEU A 146 -10.66 3.06 1.60
N ASP A 147 -11.40 3.49 2.62
CA ASP A 147 -11.71 2.69 3.81
C ASP A 147 -13.23 2.44 3.86
N GLY A 148 -13.61 1.17 3.92
CA GLY A 148 -15.01 0.77 3.92
C GLY A 148 -15.21 -0.67 3.46
N ASN A 149 -16.44 -1.13 3.56
CA ASN A 149 -16.81 -2.49 3.18
C ASN A 149 -17.37 -2.53 1.75
N TYR A 150 -16.49 -2.41 0.77
CA TYR A 150 -16.83 -2.50 -0.65
C TYR A 150 -16.43 -3.88 -1.18
N GLN A 151 -17.27 -4.45 -2.06
CA GLN A 151 -17.00 -5.79 -2.62
C GLN A 151 -16.06 -5.72 -3.85
N THR A 152 -16.25 -4.73 -4.70
CA THR A 152 -15.47 -4.59 -5.95
C THR A 152 -15.39 -3.11 -6.36
N PRO A 153 -14.19 -2.53 -6.46
CA PRO A 153 -12.90 -3.05 -6.01
C PRO A 153 -12.87 -3.31 -4.49
N LYS A 154 -12.14 -4.35 -4.05
CA LYS A 154 -11.97 -4.64 -2.61
C LYS A 154 -10.95 -3.68 -2.01
N PRO A 155 -11.32 -2.79 -1.07
CA PRO A 155 -10.39 -1.86 -0.46
C PRO A 155 -9.20 -2.58 0.16
N LYS A 156 -8.03 -2.01 -0.01
CA LYS A 156 -6.82 -2.52 0.62
C LYS A 156 -6.80 -2.12 2.08
N LYS A 157 -6.83 -3.09 2.95
CA LYS A 157 -6.67 -2.83 4.38
C LYS A 157 -5.29 -2.26 4.65
N ILE A 158 -5.26 -1.03 5.13
CA ILE A 158 -4.01 -0.41 5.59
C ILE A 158 -3.83 -0.83 7.04
N ASP A 159 -2.78 -1.59 7.29
CA ASP A 159 -2.39 -2.04 8.62
C ASP A 159 -0.92 -1.70 8.93
N ALA A 160 -0.57 -1.83 10.18
CA ALA A 160 0.80 -1.66 10.66
C ALA A 160 1.66 -2.92 10.47
N ASN A 161 1.27 -3.84 9.55
CA ASN A 161 1.96 -5.10 9.35
C ASN A 161 3.37 -4.90 8.79
N ILE A 162 4.24 -4.40 9.63
CA ILE A 162 5.67 -4.31 9.37
C ILE A 162 6.26 -5.70 9.69
N SER A 163 6.53 -6.50 8.64
CA SER A 163 7.11 -7.84 8.78
C SER A 163 8.20 -7.90 9.86
N ASN A 164 7.98 -8.70 10.89
CA ASN A 164 8.91 -8.87 12.02
C ASN A 164 9.45 -10.31 12.07
N ASN A 165 10.24 -10.66 11.06
CA ASN A 165 10.82 -12.00 10.94
C ASN A 165 12.12 -12.20 11.75
N HIS A 166 12.51 -11.21 12.58
CA HIS A 166 13.79 -11.29 13.33
C HIS A 166 13.91 -12.53 14.21
N LYS A 167 12.81 -12.97 14.85
CA LYS A 167 12.81 -14.21 15.64
C LYS A 167 13.03 -15.45 14.77
N LYS A 168 12.41 -15.51 13.59
CA LYS A 168 12.62 -16.63 12.66
C LYS A 168 14.06 -16.69 12.16
N TYR A 169 14.62 -15.54 11.76
CA TYR A 169 16.01 -15.45 11.34
C TYR A 169 16.98 -15.82 12.46
N ALA A 170 16.77 -15.30 13.67
CA ALA A 170 17.59 -15.67 14.83
C ALA A 170 17.56 -17.17 15.08
N LEU A 171 16.37 -17.78 15.08
CA LEU A 171 16.23 -19.24 15.28
C LEU A 171 17.00 -20.04 14.21
N THR A 172 16.88 -19.66 12.93
CA THR A 172 17.61 -20.31 11.83
C THR A 172 19.13 -20.20 12.00
N TRP A 173 19.65 -19.04 12.34
CA TRP A 173 21.09 -18.85 12.54
C TRP A 173 21.62 -19.63 13.76
N PHE A 174 20.89 -19.62 14.87
CA PHE A 174 21.29 -20.40 16.07
C PHE A 174 21.23 -21.91 15.81
N SER A 175 20.18 -22.41 15.12
CA SER A 175 20.13 -23.84 14.79
C SER A 175 21.26 -24.26 13.86
N LEU A 176 21.62 -23.43 12.88
CA LEU A 176 22.76 -23.68 11.99
C LEU A 176 24.08 -23.73 12.78
N ALA A 177 24.30 -22.75 13.68
CA ALA A 177 25.49 -22.69 14.51
C ALA A 177 25.62 -23.94 15.41
N ILE A 178 24.52 -24.36 16.03
CA ILE A 178 24.49 -25.59 16.87
C ILE A 178 24.78 -26.81 16.02
N SER A 179 24.21 -26.93 14.80
CA SER A 179 24.44 -28.06 13.91
C SER A 179 25.93 -28.19 13.52
N ILE A 180 26.57 -27.06 13.18
CA ILE A 180 27.99 -27.02 12.85
C ILE A 180 28.84 -27.42 14.05
N LEU A 181 28.51 -26.94 15.26
CA LEU A 181 29.22 -27.28 16.47
C LEU A 181 29.11 -28.78 16.76
N LEU A 182 27.93 -29.38 16.65
CA LEU A 182 27.73 -30.82 16.87
C LEU A 182 28.51 -31.67 15.86
N LEU A 183 28.51 -31.27 14.58
CA LEU A 183 29.32 -31.93 13.54
C LEU A 183 30.82 -31.85 13.85
N TYR A 184 31.30 -30.68 14.25
CA TYR A 184 32.70 -30.51 14.65
C TYR A 184 33.07 -31.42 15.82
N LEU A 185 32.27 -31.47 16.88
CA LEU A 185 32.51 -32.33 18.03
C LEU A 185 32.46 -33.81 17.68
N TYR A 186 31.54 -34.22 16.81
CA TYR A 186 31.46 -35.62 16.33
C TYR A 186 32.72 -36.03 15.57
N PHE A 187 33.18 -35.23 14.61
CA PHE A 187 34.40 -35.55 13.84
C PHE A 187 35.66 -35.48 14.69
N ARG A 188 35.73 -34.54 15.60
CA ARG A 188 36.84 -34.46 16.57
C ARG A 188 36.93 -35.74 17.42
N LYS A 189 35.81 -36.26 17.93
CA LYS A 189 35.76 -37.49 18.74
C LYS A 189 36.10 -38.73 17.88
N LYS A 190 35.80 -38.75 16.63
CA LYS A 190 36.09 -39.90 15.73
C LYS A 190 37.55 -39.96 15.30
N ASN A 191 38.28 -38.87 15.32
CA ASN A 191 39.67 -38.77 14.89
C ASN A 191 40.65 -38.84 16.07
N TYR A 192 40.15 -39.02 17.31
CA TYR A 192 40.86 -39.41 18.51
C TYR A 192 40.42 -40.82 18.93
#